data_604243f2428569ce35686795e366bb42
#
_entry.id   604243f2428569ce35686795e366bb42
#
_cell.length_a   1.000
_cell.length_b   1.000
_cell.length_c   1.000
_cell.angle_alpha   90.00
_cell.angle_beta   90.00
_cell.angle_gamma   90.00
#
_symmetry.space_group_name_H-M   'P 1'
#
loop_
_entity.id
_entity.type
_entity.pdbx_description
1 polymer ?
#
loop_
_entity_poly.entity_id
_entity_poly.type
_entity_poly.pdbx_seq_one_letter_code
_entity_poly.pdbx_strand_id
1 'polypeptide(L)'
;MKKYILLGGLLLLSLSACGTERPAERAKVGQIGAENSVSREMAAKTIALAFYTNQELDEMETKLNFSDLSAEDWAYPYIQGCVEQGFFAGSEEGTFRPQADLTLWEAQALMDRLAPDYNSRIVLTAENKNMAVSYELWVQLLETALKARRGEDSLYSYGIQTENTVVLDADGLCDMGRFTAAGIDLTPYAASRITFLEKDGEILALLTVEATSPVVKNIYCRQEKGVLSLETGEGAAMLAYGKVLDEGIYDVKLENGKVAEVTAAESVGGCTVKRVDGETLYLAERGELPWAEAARVYDAAGEEIAKADFTDLICGTDCGEFFEKDGEICAAVIRTPAVLERMRVLLKGAEQKTVTLSAENGFTLSNGTNEKHFLPEGKAVLTADLPWFSHGIVTATAETPIRVAFADGTAYQYEGTIELERRGADSLAVINELSLERYLLGVVPHEMPTSFGQTALEAQAITARSYAYNQFYANTYCAYGAHVTDTTASQVYLGYAENETAAQAVKATEGMCAVTKTGAVAQTYFYSTSCGFGAGSQEVWSKDGSFSGREKSYLQAQTYGDFAPPQTEEEWLAFWQDWK
;
A
#
# COMPACT_ATOMS: atom_id res chain seq x y z
N MET A 1 -36.58 -10.03 -9.28
CA MET A 1 -36.75 -10.62 -10.63
C MET A 1 -37.51 -9.76 -11.62
N LYS A 2 -37.49 -8.43 -11.53
CA LYS A 2 -38.17 -7.53 -12.52
C LYS A 2 -37.33 -6.33 -12.98
N LYS A 3 -36.04 -6.23 -12.58
CA LYS A 3 -35.14 -5.12 -12.98
C LYS A 3 -34.17 -5.45 -14.12
N TYR A 4 -34.08 -6.72 -14.53
CA TYR A 4 -33.06 -7.16 -15.49
C TYR A 4 -33.55 -7.29 -16.94
N ILE A 5 -34.85 -7.11 -17.20
CA ILE A 5 -35.42 -7.22 -18.55
C ILE A 5 -35.22 -5.94 -19.38
N LEU A 6 -34.89 -4.80 -18.74
CA LEU A 6 -34.69 -3.53 -19.45
C LEU A 6 -33.29 -3.34 -20.06
N LEU A 7 -32.26 -4.04 -19.57
CA LEU A 7 -30.90 -3.92 -20.14
C LEU A 7 -30.73 -4.66 -21.48
N GLY A 8 -31.38 -5.79 -21.64
CA GLY A 8 -31.37 -6.52 -22.91
C GLY A 8 -32.05 -5.81 -24.08
N GLY A 9 -32.98 -4.90 -23.79
CA GLY A 9 -33.70 -4.12 -24.80
C GLY A 9 -32.94 -2.91 -25.33
N LEU A 10 -32.00 -2.35 -24.51
CA LEU A 10 -31.17 -1.21 -24.92
C LEU A 10 -30.03 -1.60 -25.86
N LEU A 11 -29.49 -2.82 -25.70
CA LEU A 11 -28.43 -3.34 -26.58
C LEU A 11 -28.91 -3.56 -28.02
N LEU A 12 -30.18 -3.87 -28.20
CA LEU A 12 -30.79 -4.08 -29.54
C LEU A 12 -31.08 -2.76 -30.27
N LEU A 13 -31.28 -1.67 -29.52
CA LEU A 13 -31.59 -0.36 -30.11
C LEU A 13 -30.34 0.40 -30.59
N SER A 14 -29.15 0.08 -30.07
CA SER A 14 -27.89 0.72 -30.50
C SER A 14 -27.38 0.16 -31.85
N LEU A 15 -27.78 -1.02 -32.23
CA LEU A 15 -27.41 -1.66 -33.53
C LEU A 15 -28.31 -1.24 -34.70
N SER A 16 -29.46 -0.61 -34.45
CA SER A 16 -30.42 -0.24 -35.52
C SER A 16 -30.60 1.28 -35.70
N ALA A 17 -29.91 2.12 -34.95
CA ALA A 17 -30.02 3.59 -35.07
C ALA A 17 -28.80 4.19 -35.80
N CYS A 18 -28.68 3.89 -37.06
CA CYS A 18 -27.95 4.72 -38.00
C CYS A 18 -28.87 5.90 -38.40
N GLY A 19 -28.62 7.07 -37.83
CA GLY A 19 -29.24 8.35 -38.24
C GLY A 19 -30.27 8.90 -37.29
N THR A 20 -29.86 9.79 -36.39
CA THR A 20 -30.44 11.12 -36.13
C THR A 20 -29.68 11.81 -34.97
N GLU A 21 -29.25 13.00 -35.22
CA GLU A 21 -28.75 14.09 -34.39
C GLU A 21 -28.44 13.81 -32.90
N ARG A 22 -27.15 13.83 -32.58
CA ARG A 22 -26.60 13.87 -31.22
C ARG A 22 -26.69 15.30 -30.65
N PRO A 23 -27.01 15.49 -29.37
CA PRO A 23 -26.73 16.76 -28.70
C PRO A 23 -25.24 17.05 -28.72
N ALA A 24 -24.85 18.19 -29.21
CA ALA A 24 -23.51 18.72 -29.15
C ALA A 24 -23.17 18.97 -27.68
N GLU A 25 -22.27 18.17 -27.11
CA GLU A 25 -21.40 18.34 -25.96
C GLU A 25 -21.10 17.01 -25.25
N ARG A 26 -20.59 16.05 -26.02
CA ARG A 26 -19.65 15.07 -25.48
C ARG A 26 -18.34 15.31 -26.22
N ALA A 27 -17.30 15.65 -25.45
CA ALA A 27 -15.95 15.72 -25.96
C ALA A 27 -15.70 14.48 -26.84
N LYS A 28 -15.11 14.70 -27.99
CA LYS A 28 -14.80 13.61 -28.93
C LYS A 28 -13.99 12.57 -28.17
N VAL A 29 -14.63 11.45 -27.87
CA VAL A 29 -13.93 10.23 -27.46
C VAL A 29 -12.96 9.94 -28.61
N GLY A 30 -11.67 10.06 -28.36
CA GLY A 30 -10.66 9.75 -29.36
C GLY A 30 -10.79 8.28 -29.73
N GLN A 31 -10.60 7.97 -30.96
CA GLN A 31 -10.75 6.78 -31.78
C GLN A 31 -10.45 5.38 -31.19
N ILE A 32 -10.66 5.08 -29.92
CA ILE A 32 -10.50 3.72 -29.41
C ILE A 32 -11.85 3.03 -29.23
N GLY A 33 -12.92 3.74 -29.04
CA GLY A 33 -14.14 3.08 -28.57
C GLY A 33 -15.00 2.49 -29.68
N ALA A 34 -15.53 3.30 -30.54
CA ALA A 34 -16.73 2.91 -31.30
C ALA A 34 -16.45 2.30 -32.68
N GLU A 35 -15.27 2.45 -33.24
CA GLU A 35 -14.98 2.09 -34.63
C GLU A 35 -13.93 0.97 -34.81
N ASN A 36 -13.19 0.58 -33.75
CA ASN A 36 -12.18 -0.47 -33.83
C ASN A 36 -12.75 -1.77 -33.27
N SER A 37 -12.63 -2.83 -34.08
CA SER A 37 -12.91 -4.19 -33.66
C SER A 37 -11.85 -4.71 -32.68
N VAL A 38 -12.26 -5.55 -31.74
CA VAL A 38 -11.32 -6.25 -30.86
C VAL A 38 -10.74 -7.47 -31.60
N SER A 39 -9.42 -7.64 -31.55
CA SER A 39 -8.78 -8.84 -32.08
C SER A 39 -8.94 -10.02 -31.13
N ARG A 40 -8.77 -11.24 -31.64
CA ARG A 40 -8.83 -12.47 -30.82
C ARG A 40 -7.72 -12.50 -29.76
N GLU A 41 -6.54 -11.98 -30.06
CA GLU A 41 -5.43 -11.87 -29.11
C GLU A 41 -5.73 -10.87 -27.98
N MET A 42 -6.35 -9.73 -28.29
CA MET A 42 -6.78 -8.77 -27.26
C MET A 42 -7.91 -9.33 -26.38
N ALA A 43 -8.84 -10.07 -26.96
CA ALA A 43 -9.86 -10.77 -26.19
C ALA A 43 -9.24 -11.83 -25.27
N ALA A 44 -8.23 -12.56 -25.74
CA ALA A 44 -7.51 -13.53 -24.91
C ALA A 44 -6.75 -12.84 -23.76
N LYS A 45 -6.07 -11.71 -24.00
CA LYS A 45 -5.41 -10.92 -22.96
C LYS A 45 -6.38 -10.54 -21.85
N THR A 46 -7.50 -9.91 -22.19
CA THR A 46 -8.48 -9.44 -21.21
C THR A 46 -9.12 -10.57 -20.40
N ILE A 47 -9.33 -11.73 -21.00
CA ILE A 47 -9.83 -12.91 -20.28
C ILE A 47 -8.73 -13.50 -19.39
N ALA A 48 -7.53 -13.73 -19.93
CA ALA A 48 -6.44 -14.35 -19.16
C ALA A 48 -6.12 -13.58 -17.88
N LEU A 49 -6.00 -12.26 -17.99
CA LEU A 49 -5.72 -11.40 -16.84
C LEU A 49 -6.85 -11.35 -15.80
N ALA A 50 -8.08 -11.70 -16.16
CA ALA A 50 -9.13 -11.89 -15.16
C ALA A 50 -8.87 -13.10 -14.24
N PHE A 51 -8.12 -14.10 -14.68
CA PHE A 51 -7.91 -15.35 -13.94
C PHE A 51 -6.48 -15.56 -13.44
N TYR A 52 -5.49 -14.91 -14.05
CA TYR A 52 -4.07 -15.07 -13.78
C TYR A 52 -3.40 -13.72 -13.57
N THR A 53 -2.29 -13.72 -12.87
CA THR A 53 -1.30 -12.63 -12.86
C THR A 53 -0.34 -12.82 -14.05
N ASN A 54 0.39 -11.77 -14.44
CA ASN A 54 1.42 -11.89 -15.47
C ASN A 54 2.50 -12.92 -15.08
N GLN A 55 2.88 -12.97 -13.80
CA GLN A 55 3.85 -13.95 -13.31
C GLN A 55 3.36 -15.40 -13.48
N GLU A 56 2.10 -15.69 -13.15
CA GLU A 56 1.53 -17.03 -13.34
C GLU A 56 1.45 -17.42 -14.82
N LEU A 57 1.18 -16.46 -15.71
CA LEU A 57 1.19 -16.69 -17.17
C LEU A 57 2.59 -17.00 -17.69
N ASP A 58 3.62 -16.29 -17.21
CA ASP A 58 5.01 -16.51 -17.61
C ASP A 58 5.58 -17.84 -17.11
N GLU A 59 5.08 -18.36 -15.98
CA GLU A 59 5.48 -19.65 -15.38
C GLU A 59 4.73 -20.85 -15.99
N MET A 60 3.80 -20.65 -16.93
CA MET A 60 3.04 -21.75 -17.54
C MET A 60 3.90 -22.66 -18.44
N GLU A 61 3.78 -23.96 -18.24
CA GLU A 61 4.51 -24.97 -19.03
C GLU A 61 3.74 -25.48 -20.27
N THR A 62 2.46 -25.17 -20.39
CA THR A 62 1.58 -25.64 -21.49
C THR A 62 2.07 -25.13 -22.84
N LYS A 63 2.42 -26.00 -23.76
CA LYS A 63 2.84 -25.62 -25.11
C LYS A 63 1.65 -25.54 -26.06
N LEU A 64 1.53 -24.39 -26.73
CA LEU A 64 0.57 -24.20 -27.80
C LEU A 64 1.10 -24.77 -29.11
N ASN A 65 0.21 -25.39 -29.89
CA ASN A 65 0.54 -25.99 -31.17
C ASN A 65 -0.25 -25.32 -32.32
N PHE A 66 -0.23 -23.98 -32.37
CA PHE A 66 -0.79 -23.20 -33.44
C PHE A 66 0.30 -22.81 -34.45
N SER A 67 0.03 -23.02 -35.74
CA SER A 67 1.04 -22.77 -36.78
C SER A 67 1.29 -21.26 -37.06
N ASP A 68 0.39 -20.41 -36.59
CA ASP A 68 0.36 -18.96 -36.76
C ASP A 68 0.64 -18.19 -35.45
N LEU A 69 1.22 -18.85 -34.45
CA LEU A 69 1.57 -18.24 -33.17
C LEU A 69 2.95 -18.71 -32.73
N SER A 70 3.84 -17.76 -32.42
CA SER A 70 5.18 -17.99 -31.88
C SER A 70 5.19 -17.77 -30.35
N ALA A 71 6.06 -18.49 -29.64
CA ALA A 71 6.30 -18.24 -28.22
C ALA A 71 6.90 -16.83 -27.92
N GLU A 72 7.39 -16.14 -28.96
CA GLU A 72 7.91 -14.77 -28.85
C GLU A 72 6.83 -13.70 -29.09
N ASP A 73 5.62 -14.10 -29.51
CA ASP A 73 4.50 -13.18 -29.70
C ASP A 73 4.00 -12.65 -28.35
N TRP A 74 3.77 -11.35 -28.24
CA TRP A 74 3.31 -10.70 -27.02
C TRP A 74 2.04 -11.34 -26.45
N ALA A 75 1.17 -11.86 -27.30
CA ALA A 75 -0.11 -12.47 -26.92
C ALA A 75 0.00 -13.94 -26.48
N TYR A 76 1.16 -14.58 -26.68
CA TYR A 76 1.35 -16.00 -26.41
C TYR A 76 0.95 -16.42 -25.00
N PRO A 77 1.43 -15.78 -23.90
CA PRO A 77 1.08 -16.19 -22.53
C PRO A 77 -0.41 -16.04 -22.25
N TYR A 78 -1.04 -15.02 -22.77
CA TYR A 78 -2.49 -14.80 -22.58
C TYR A 78 -3.33 -15.83 -23.33
N ILE A 79 -2.95 -16.17 -24.56
CA ILE A 79 -3.61 -17.22 -25.34
C ILE A 79 -3.41 -18.57 -24.65
N GLN A 80 -2.23 -18.85 -24.12
CA GLN A 80 -1.91 -20.04 -23.36
C GLN A 80 -2.83 -20.21 -22.15
N GLY A 81 -2.98 -19.18 -21.30
CA GLY A 81 -3.87 -19.20 -20.16
C GLY A 81 -5.33 -19.44 -20.55
N CYS A 82 -5.78 -18.82 -21.65
CA CYS A 82 -7.15 -19.01 -22.15
C CYS A 82 -7.39 -20.41 -22.72
N VAL A 83 -6.42 -21.02 -23.38
CA VAL A 83 -6.51 -22.38 -23.92
C VAL A 83 -6.51 -23.41 -22.79
N GLU A 84 -5.69 -23.23 -21.77
CA GLU A 84 -5.64 -24.10 -20.59
C GLU A 84 -6.97 -24.12 -19.84
N GLN A 85 -7.63 -22.96 -19.71
CA GLN A 85 -8.97 -22.86 -19.10
C GLN A 85 -10.11 -23.32 -20.05
N GLY A 86 -9.79 -23.62 -21.31
CA GLY A 86 -10.79 -24.00 -22.29
C GLY A 86 -11.66 -22.85 -22.80
N PHE A 87 -11.28 -21.58 -22.54
CA PHE A 87 -12.02 -20.44 -23.07
C PHE A 87 -11.84 -20.30 -24.58
N PHE A 88 -10.61 -20.47 -25.08
CA PHE A 88 -10.31 -20.46 -26.50
C PHE A 88 -9.89 -21.84 -27.02
N ALA A 89 -10.15 -22.05 -28.28
CA ALA A 89 -9.63 -23.17 -29.05
C ALA A 89 -9.16 -22.65 -30.42
N GLY A 90 -8.22 -23.34 -31.03
CA GLY A 90 -7.81 -23.09 -32.41
C GLY A 90 -8.86 -23.57 -33.43
N SER A 91 -8.58 -23.29 -34.69
CA SER A 91 -9.33 -23.83 -35.84
C SER A 91 -9.01 -25.31 -36.07
N GLU A 92 -9.83 -26.00 -36.88
CA GLU A 92 -9.56 -27.38 -37.35
C GLU A 92 -8.25 -27.45 -38.17
N GLU A 93 -7.79 -26.33 -38.72
CA GLU A 93 -6.56 -26.22 -39.50
C GLU A 93 -5.30 -26.01 -38.62
N GLY A 94 -5.45 -25.97 -37.29
CA GLY A 94 -4.36 -25.79 -36.35
C GLY A 94 -3.85 -24.35 -36.28
N THR A 95 -4.71 -23.36 -36.52
CA THR A 95 -4.41 -21.93 -36.37
C THR A 95 -5.21 -21.29 -35.24
N PHE A 96 -4.67 -20.24 -34.59
CA PHE A 96 -5.38 -19.42 -33.62
C PHE A 96 -5.99 -18.17 -34.22
N ARG A 97 -5.38 -17.61 -35.24
CA ARG A 97 -5.71 -16.32 -35.90
C ARG A 97 -5.67 -15.14 -34.93
N PRO A 98 -4.54 -14.85 -34.27
CA PRO A 98 -4.44 -13.88 -33.19
C PRO A 98 -4.94 -12.48 -33.59
N GLN A 99 -4.54 -11.99 -34.74
CA GLN A 99 -4.87 -10.65 -35.25
C GLN A 99 -6.24 -10.54 -35.94
N ALA A 100 -6.96 -11.66 -36.10
CA ALA A 100 -8.29 -11.62 -36.70
C ALA A 100 -9.30 -10.96 -35.73
N ASP A 101 -10.25 -10.21 -36.31
CA ASP A 101 -11.36 -9.65 -35.55
C ASP A 101 -12.15 -10.75 -34.83
N LEU A 102 -12.50 -10.52 -33.57
CA LEU A 102 -13.44 -11.33 -32.83
C LEU A 102 -14.84 -11.14 -33.41
N THR A 103 -15.47 -12.19 -33.81
CA THR A 103 -16.85 -12.15 -34.35
C THR A 103 -17.89 -12.20 -33.22
N LEU A 104 -19.11 -11.71 -33.48
CA LEU A 104 -20.23 -11.80 -32.52
C LEU A 104 -20.52 -13.24 -32.12
N TRP A 105 -20.37 -14.21 -33.04
CA TRP A 105 -20.53 -15.62 -32.74
C TRP A 105 -19.46 -16.15 -31.79
N GLU A 106 -18.19 -15.77 -32.00
CA GLU A 106 -17.08 -16.15 -31.11
C GLU A 106 -17.22 -15.48 -29.73
N ALA A 107 -17.62 -14.20 -29.69
CA ALA A 107 -17.90 -13.51 -28.44
C ALA A 107 -19.01 -14.20 -27.63
N GLN A 108 -20.13 -14.61 -28.27
CA GLN A 108 -21.17 -15.40 -27.61
C GLN A 108 -20.62 -16.71 -27.04
N ALA A 109 -19.81 -17.43 -27.83
CA ALA A 109 -19.23 -18.70 -27.38
C ALA A 109 -18.27 -18.50 -26.18
N LEU A 110 -17.56 -17.37 -26.11
CA LEU A 110 -16.73 -17.00 -24.97
C LEU A 110 -17.58 -16.66 -23.75
N MET A 111 -18.65 -15.89 -23.91
CA MET A 111 -19.58 -15.58 -22.82
C MET A 111 -20.21 -16.83 -22.22
N ASP A 112 -20.63 -17.77 -23.05
CA ASP A 112 -21.19 -19.05 -22.62
C ASP A 112 -20.19 -19.90 -21.81
N ARG A 113 -18.89 -19.80 -22.11
CA ARG A 113 -17.83 -20.49 -21.37
C ARG A 113 -17.43 -19.74 -20.08
N LEU A 114 -17.40 -18.41 -20.13
CA LEU A 114 -17.07 -17.58 -18.98
C LEU A 114 -18.16 -17.63 -17.90
N ALA A 115 -19.43 -17.63 -18.29
CA ALA A 115 -20.57 -17.60 -17.39
C ALA A 115 -21.68 -18.57 -17.87
N PRO A 116 -21.50 -19.91 -17.73
CA PRO A 116 -22.43 -20.91 -18.26
C PRO A 116 -23.87 -20.78 -17.74
N ASP A 117 -24.03 -20.32 -16.50
CA ASP A 117 -25.31 -20.14 -15.83
C ASP A 117 -25.99 -18.80 -16.13
N TYR A 118 -25.29 -17.91 -16.81
CA TYR A 118 -25.78 -16.58 -17.16
C TYR A 118 -26.39 -16.59 -18.58
N ASN A 119 -27.68 -16.36 -18.65
CA ASN A 119 -28.41 -16.37 -19.92
C ASN A 119 -28.28 -15.02 -20.67
N SER A 120 -27.02 -14.56 -20.90
CA SER A 120 -26.74 -13.39 -21.75
C SER A 120 -26.78 -13.85 -23.21
N ARG A 121 -27.78 -13.44 -23.94
CA ARG A 121 -27.84 -13.81 -25.37
C ARG A 121 -27.57 -12.58 -26.22
N ILE A 122 -26.43 -12.59 -26.89
CA ILE A 122 -26.28 -11.82 -28.11
C ILE A 122 -27.28 -12.39 -29.12
N VAL A 123 -28.15 -11.55 -29.66
CA VAL A 123 -29.09 -12.00 -30.68
C VAL A 123 -28.31 -12.23 -31.98
N LEU A 124 -27.96 -13.48 -32.25
CA LEU A 124 -27.27 -13.87 -33.48
C LEU A 124 -28.24 -14.13 -34.59
N THR A 125 -27.98 -13.55 -35.76
CA THR A 125 -28.69 -13.80 -37.01
C THR A 125 -27.72 -14.30 -38.07
N ALA A 126 -28.22 -14.82 -39.19
CA ALA A 126 -27.36 -15.18 -40.32
C ALA A 126 -26.58 -13.99 -40.88
N GLU A 127 -27.08 -12.77 -40.70
CA GLU A 127 -26.50 -11.54 -41.22
C GLU A 127 -25.43 -10.98 -40.28
N ASN A 128 -25.59 -11.08 -38.93
CA ASN A 128 -24.70 -10.43 -37.97
C ASN A 128 -23.67 -11.36 -37.31
N LYS A 129 -23.83 -12.67 -37.34
CA LYS A 129 -22.96 -13.61 -36.62
C LYS A 129 -21.45 -13.45 -36.91
N ASN A 130 -21.13 -13.02 -38.12
CA ASN A 130 -19.76 -12.82 -38.58
C ASN A 130 -19.29 -11.36 -38.48
N MET A 131 -20.12 -10.46 -37.94
CA MET A 131 -19.69 -9.07 -37.70
C MET A 131 -18.63 -9.03 -36.62
N ALA A 132 -17.64 -8.15 -36.81
CA ALA A 132 -16.63 -7.87 -35.82
C ALA A 132 -17.24 -7.23 -34.57
N VAL A 133 -16.75 -7.61 -33.41
CA VAL A 133 -17.14 -7.03 -32.13
C VAL A 133 -16.34 -5.76 -31.92
N SER A 134 -17.01 -4.62 -31.62
CA SER A 134 -16.32 -3.42 -31.24
C SER A 134 -15.65 -3.59 -29.86
N TYR A 135 -14.56 -2.86 -29.65
CA TYR A 135 -13.83 -2.90 -28.39
C TYR A 135 -14.72 -2.53 -27.18
N GLU A 136 -15.54 -1.49 -27.33
CA GLU A 136 -16.51 -1.09 -26.31
C GLU A 136 -17.51 -2.20 -25.96
N LEU A 137 -18.08 -2.85 -26.98
CA LEU A 137 -19.00 -3.96 -26.75
C LEU A 137 -18.32 -5.15 -26.08
N TRP A 138 -17.08 -5.45 -26.47
CA TRP A 138 -16.31 -6.53 -25.86
C TRP A 138 -16.09 -6.31 -24.36
N VAL A 139 -15.64 -5.12 -23.96
CA VAL A 139 -15.43 -4.78 -22.55
C VAL A 139 -16.72 -4.92 -21.74
N GLN A 140 -17.86 -4.45 -22.28
CA GLN A 140 -19.17 -4.57 -21.62
C GLN A 140 -19.61 -6.04 -21.47
N LEU A 141 -19.37 -6.86 -22.49
CA LEU A 141 -19.69 -8.29 -22.46
C LEU A 141 -18.83 -9.03 -21.43
N LEU A 142 -17.52 -8.76 -21.45
CA LEU A 142 -16.56 -9.35 -20.52
C LEU A 142 -16.91 -9.00 -19.07
N GLU A 143 -17.13 -7.72 -18.79
CA GLU A 143 -17.51 -7.26 -17.47
C GLU A 143 -18.79 -7.95 -16.98
N THR A 144 -19.80 -8.03 -17.84
CA THR A 144 -21.07 -8.68 -17.52
C THR A 144 -20.88 -10.16 -17.20
N ALA A 145 -20.07 -10.87 -18.01
CA ALA A 145 -19.80 -12.29 -17.81
C ALA A 145 -19.00 -12.57 -16.52
N LEU A 146 -17.97 -11.77 -16.26
CA LEU A 146 -17.14 -11.91 -15.05
C LEU A 146 -17.95 -11.66 -13.77
N LYS A 147 -18.77 -10.61 -13.74
CA LYS A 147 -19.69 -10.33 -12.63
C LYS A 147 -20.68 -11.47 -12.42
N ALA A 148 -21.28 -11.95 -13.51
CA ALA A 148 -22.24 -13.07 -13.45
C ALA A 148 -21.61 -14.36 -12.94
N ARG A 149 -20.37 -14.67 -13.34
CA ARG A 149 -19.65 -15.89 -12.94
C ARG A 149 -19.46 -15.97 -11.43
N ARG A 150 -19.16 -14.86 -10.75
CA ARG A 150 -18.98 -14.81 -9.29
C ARG A 150 -20.23 -14.42 -8.52
N GLY A 151 -21.27 -13.93 -9.19
CA GLY A 151 -22.46 -13.39 -8.53
C GLY A 151 -22.17 -12.07 -7.80
N GLU A 152 -21.19 -11.31 -8.27
CA GLU A 152 -20.73 -10.05 -7.67
C GLU A 152 -20.99 -8.87 -8.60
N ASP A 153 -21.14 -7.68 -8.01
CA ASP A 153 -21.39 -6.44 -8.76
C ASP A 153 -20.12 -5.67 -9.17
N SER A 154 -18.92 -6.23 -8.88
CA SER A 154 -17.65 -5.56 -9.13
C SER A 154 -16.60 -6.47 -9.77
N LEU A 155 -15.75 -5.90 -10.63
CA LEU A 155 -14.56 -6.57 -11.16
C LEU A 155 -13.41 -6.66 -10.15
N TYR A 156 -13.52 -5.95 -9.02
CA TYR A 156 -12.49 -5.92 -7.97
C TYR A 156 -12.15 -7.32 -7.44
N SER A 157 -13.13 -8.24 -7.40
CA SER A 157 -12.91 -9.63 -7.02
C SER A 157 -11.96 -10.42 -7.94
N TYR A 158 -11.70 -9.88 -9.12
CA TYR A 158 -10.72 -10.40 -10.08
C TYR A 158 -9.38 -9.63 -10.03
N GLY A 159 -9.25 -8.65 -9.10
CA GLY A 159 -8.11 -7.74 -9.05
C GLY A 159 -8.11 -6.69 -10.16
N ILE A 160 -9.22 -6.54 -10.89
CA ILE A 160 -9.34 -5.56 -11.98
C ILE A 160 -9.91 -4.27 -11.44
N GLN A 161 -9.23 -3.17 -11.70
CA GLN A 161 -9.61 -1.82 -11.27
C GLN A 161 -9.81 -0.91 -12.47
N THR A 162 -10.55 0.18 -12.27
CA THR A 162 -10.67 1.25 -13.26
C THR A 162 -9.79 2.41 -12.83
N GLU A 163 -8.85 2.77 -13.68
CA GLU A 163 -7.90 3.84 -13.42
C GLU A 163 -8.06 4.99 -14.41
N ASN A 164 -7.57 6.18 -14.00
CA ASN A 164 -7.58 7.40 -14.80
C ASN A 164 -6.24 8.11 -14.68
N THR A 165 -5.56 8.33 -15.80
CA THR A 165 -4.19 8.86 -15.81
C THR A 165 -3.93 9.74 -17.04
N VAL A 166 -2.88 10.56 -17.00
CA VAL A 166 -2.37 11.28 -18.16
C VAL A 166 -1.15 10.52 -18.71
N VAL A 167 -1.24 10.09 -19.95
CA VAL A 167 -0.09 9.44 -20.65
C VAL A 167 0.98 10.48 -20.90
N LEU A 168 2.19 10.24 -20.43
CA LEU A 168 3.33 11.14 -20.57
C LEU A 168 4.25 10.73 -21.73
N ASP A 169 4.41 9.42 -21.96
CA ASP A 169 5.19 8.89 -23.10
C ASP A 169 4.55 7.62 -23.71
N ALA A 170 5.14 7.17 -24.81
CA ALA A 170 4.68 5.97 -25.52
C ALA A 170 5.04 4.66 -24.81
N ASP A 171 5.99 4.68 -23.88
CA ASP A 171 6.49 3.51 -23.17
C ASP A 171 5.70 3.23 -21.88
N GLY A 172 4.54 3.89 -21.74
CA GLY A 172 3.61 3.67 -20.65
C GLY A 172 3.91 4.48 -19.40
N LEU A 173 4.79 5.47 -19.44
CA LEU A 173 4.92 6.42 -18.35
C LEU A 173 3.69 7.31 -18.32
N CYS A 174 3.03 7.32 -17.19
CA CYS A 174 1.84 8.10 -16.89
C CYS A 174 2.05 8.96 -15.65
N ASP A 175 1.17 9.93 -15.45
CA ASP A 175 1.28 10.80 -14.27
C ASP A 175 1.06 10.05 -12.94
N MET A 176 0.42 8.89 -12.96
CA MET A 176 0.20 8.02 -11.78
C MET A 176 1.28 6.93 -11.60
N GLY A 177 2.22 6.79 -12.53
CA GLY A 177 3.27 5.79 -12.52
C GLY A 177 3.47 5.16 -13.90
N ARG A 178 4.14 4.02 -13.95
CA ARG A 178 4.39 3.29 -15.21
C ARG A 178 3.46 2.09 -15.33
N PHE A 179 2.80 2.00 -16.47
CA PHE A 179 1.93 0.88 -16.83
C PHE A 179 2.50 0.15 -18.05
N THR A 180 2.39 -1.16 -18.05
CA THR A 180 2.58 -1.96 -19.25
C THR A 180 1.29 -2.02 -20.06
N ALA A 181 1.40 -2.13 -21.38
CA ALA A 181 0.24 -2.05 -22.27
C ALA A 181 0.40 -3.03 -23.44
N ALA A 182 0.68 -4.30 -23.16
CA ALA A 182 0.91 -5.30 -24.19
C ALA A 182 -0.22 -5.32 -25.22
N GLY A 183 0.12 -5.17 -26.50
CA GLY A 183 -0.85 -5.10 -27.59
C GLY A 183 -1.62 -3.78 -27.74
N ILE A 184 -1.34 -2.75 -26.91
CA ILE A 184 -1.97 -1.43 -26.99
C ILE A 184 -0.89 -0.39 -27.28
N ASP A 185 -0.98 0.28 -28.43
CA ASP A 185 -0.09 1.39 -28.75
C ASP A 185 -0.55 2.67 -28.03
N LEU A 186 0.27 3.15 -27.07
CA LEU A 186 0.01 4.38 -26.33
C LEU A 186 0.50 5.65 -27.03
N THR A 187 1.25 5.54 -28.13
CA THR A 187 1.81 6.68 -28.87
C THR A 187 0.77 7.73 -29.26
N PRO A 188 -0.43 7.37 -29.75
CA PRO A 188 -1.46 8.35 -30.13
C PRO A 188 -2.05 9.11 -28.94
N TYR A 189 -1.82 8.63 -27.72
CA TYR A 189 -2.46 9.14 -26.48
C TYR A 189 -1.50 9.97 -25.62
N ALA A 190 -0.26 10.17 -26.06
CA ALA A 190 0.70 11.03 -25.37
C ALA A 190 0.08 12.43 -25.13
N ALA A 191 0.20 12.92 -23.88
CA ALA A 191 -0.45 14.13 -23.38
C ALA A 191 -1.98 14.11 -23.45
N SER A 192 -2.59 12.94 -23.38
CA SER A 192 -4.04 12.76 -23.22
C SER A 192 -4.35 12.10 -21.87
N ARG A 193 -5.52 12.40 -21.35
CA ARG A 193 -6.06 11.67 -20.19
C ARG A 193 -6.79 10.43 -20.68
N ILE A 194 -6.46 9.28 -20.11
CA ILE A 194 -7.11 8.01 -20.44
C ILE A 194 -7.79 7.44 -19.20
N THR A 195 -8.91 6.75 -19.39
CA THR A 195 -9.51 5.86 -18.39
C THR A 195 -9.42 4.44 -18.91
N PHE A 196 -9.01 3.51 -18.09
CA PHE A 196 -8.73 2.13 -18.51
C PHE A 196 -9.01 1.13 -17.40
N LEU A 197 -9.14 -0.15 -17.79
CA LEU A 197 -9.09 -1.27 -16.86
C LEU A 197 -7.64 -1.69 -16.68
N GLU A 198 -7.22 -1.89 -15.45
CA GLU A 198 -5.88 -2.36 -15.11
C GLU A 198 -5.91 -3.55 -14.16
N LYS A 199 -4.83 -4.33 -14.17
CA LYS A 199 -4.51 -5.32 -13.16
C LYS A 199 -2.99 -5.47 -13.06
N ASP A 200 -2.47 -5.38 -11.84
CA ASP A 200 -1.04 -5.56 -11.53
C ASP A 200 -0.12 -4.69 -12.39
N GLY A 201 -0.53 -3.44 -12.70
CA GLY A 201 0.20 -2.50 -13.55
C GLY A 201 0.08 -2.74 -15.05
N GLU A 202 -0.73 -3.68 -15.50
CA GLU A 202 -0.98 -3.94 -16.92
C GLU A 202 -2.31 -3.33 -17.36
N ILE A 203 -2.31 -2.52 -18.42
CA ILE A 203 -3.53 -2.00 -19.06
C ILE A 203 -4.23 -3.13 -19.83
N LEU A 204 -5.41 -3.52 -19.35
CA LEU A 204 -6.23 -4.53 -20.02
C LEU A 204 -6.99 -3.94 -21.19
N ALA A 205 -7.60 -2.79 -20.97
CA ALA A 205 -8.52 -2.17 -21.93
C ALA A 205 -8.62 -0.66 -21.69
N LEU A 206 -8.59 0.14 -22.76
CA LEU A 206 -8.88 1.55 -22.70
C LEU A 206 -10.40 1.77 -22.77
N LEU A 207 -10.94 2.58 -21.85
CA LEU A 207 -12.37 2.88 -21.77
C LEU A 207 -12.71 4.23 -22.42
N THR A 208 -11.94 5.28 -22.06
CA THR A 208 -12.12 6.62 -22.63
C THR A 208 -10.78 7.29 -22.86
N VAL A 209 -10.76 8.23 -23.80
CA VAL A 209 -9.62 9.11 -24.06
C VAL A 209 -10.12 10.54 -24.17
N GLU A 210 -9.56 11.41 -23.35
CA GLU A 210 -9.82 12.84 -23.39
C GLU A 210 -8.58 13.56 -23.95
N ALA A 211 -8.70 14.08 -25.16
CA ALA A 211 -7.59 14.75 -25.88
C ALA A 211 -7.43 16.23 -25.54
N THR A 212 -8.16 16.77 -24.55
CA THR A 212 -8.20 18.21 -24.28
C THR A 212 -7.34 18.57 -23.08
N SER A 213 -6.23 19.24 -23.32
CA SER A 213 -5.43 20.00 -22.35
C SER A 213 -5.40 19.41 -20.92
N PRO A 214 -4.94 18.17 -20.72
CA PRO A 214 -4.95 17.55 -19.41
C PRO A 214 -4.04 18.31 -18.45
N VAL A 215 -4.40 18.29 -17.16
CA VAL A 215 -3.58 18.81 -16.07
C VAL A 215 -2.98 17.61 -15.32
N VAL A 216 -1.66 17.55 -15.28
CA VAL A 216 -0.89 16.65 -14.41
C VAL A 216 -0.83 17.31 -13.04
N LYS A 217 -1.55 16.78 -12.06
CA LYS A 217 -1.67 17.39 -10.74
C LYS A 217 -0.56 16.95 -9.79
N ASN A 218 -0.13 17.89 -8.94
CA ASN A 218 0.77 17.65 -7.81
C ASN A 218 2.06 16.91 -8.19
N ILE A 219 2.57 17.16 -9.40
CA ILE A 219 3.78 16.50 -9.92
C ILE A 219 5.04 17.21 -9.42
N TYR A 220 6.03 16.42 -9.02
CA TYR A 220 7.33 16.96 -8.68
C TYR A 220 8.07 17.39 -9.94
N CYS A 221 8.53 18.63 -9.95
CA CYS A 221 9.21 19.21 -11.12
C CYS A 221 10.61 19.68 -10.76
N ARG A 222 11.55 19.37 -11.64
CA ARG A 222 12.91 19.95 -11.69
C ARG A 222 13.14 20.56 -13.06
N GLN A 223 13.97 21.59 -13.13
CA GLN A 223 14.30 22.22 -14.43
C GLN A 223 15.80 22.34 -14.61
N GLU A 224 16.29 21.89 -15.76
CA GLU A 224 17.66 22.10 -16.19
C GLU A 224 17.71 22.59 -17.65
N LYS A 225 18.42 23.69 -17.88
CA LYS A 225 18.69 24.24 -19.23
C LYS A 225 17.43 24.44 -20.10
N GLY A 226 16.32 24.84 -19.50
CA GLY A 226 15.05 25.07 -20.20
C GLY A 226 14.25 23.80 -20.49
N VAL A 227 14.65 22.67 -19.94
CA VAL A 227 13.89 21.42 -19.97
C VAL A 227 13.29 21.20 -18.58
N LEU A 228 11.98 21.05 -18.52
CA LEU A 228 11.22 20.71 -17.32
C LEU A 228 11.09 19.18 -17.23
N SER A 229 11.53 18.61 -16.12
CA SER A 229 11.33 17.21 -15.78
C SER A 229 10.10 17.08 -14.91
N LEU A 230 9.14 16.28 -15.33
CA LEU A 230 7.95 15.87 -14.56
C LEU A 230 8.26 14.50 -13.95
N GLU A 231 8.58 14.48 -12.67
CA GLU A 231 8.99 13.27 -11.95
C GLU A 231 7.78 12.52 -11.43
N THR A 232 7.56 11.31 -11.90
CA THR A 232 6.45 10.45 -11.43
C THR A 232 6.85 9.56 -10.25
N GLY A 233 8.15 9.45 -9.99
CA GLY A 233 8.73 8.48 -9.05
C GLY A 233 9.01 7.10 -9.66
N GLU A 234 8.57 6.87 -10.90
CA GLU A 234 8.84 5.65 -11.68
C GLU A 234 9.47 6.00 -13.04
N GLY A 235 9.85 7.24 -13.21
CA GLY A 235 10.46 7.82 -14.37
C GLY A 235 10.15 9.30 -14.47
N ALA A 236 10.68 9.95 -15.50
CA ALA A 236 10.51 11.37 -15.75
C ALA A 236 10.15 11.68 -17.19
N ALA A 237 9.17 12.57 -17.38
CA ALA A 237 8.86 13.11 -18.70
C ALA A 237 9.58 14.45 -18.89
N MET A 238 10.34 14.57 -19.97
CA MET A 238 11.20 15.72 -20.26
C MET A 238 10.52 16.64 -21.28
N LEU A 239 10.10 17.83 -20.86
CA LEU A 239 9.35 18.77 -21.69
C LEU A 239 10.08 20.11 -21.80
N ALA A 240 10.07 20.73 -22.98
CA ALA A 240 10.63 22.07 -23.16
C ALA A 240 9.75 23.11 -22.44
N TYR A 241 10.39 23.98 -21.63
CA TYR A 241 9.69 25.06 -20.93
C TYR A 241 10.58 26.30 -20.81
N GLY A 242 10.12 27.42 -21.37
CA GLY A 242 10.93 28.62 -21.55
C GLY A 242 11.01 29.56 -20.35
N LYS A 243 10.24 29.31 -19.27
CA LYS A 243 10.29 30.09 -18.02
C LYS A 243 11.15 29.36 -17.01
N VAL A 244 11.76 30.10 -16.08
CA VAL A 244 12.53 29.50 -14.99
C VAL A 244 11.58 29.07 -13.89
N LEU A 245 11.74 27.85 -13.40
CA LEU A 245 11.01 27.29 -12.25
C LEU A 245 12.01 26.80 -11.21
N ASP A 246 11.67 27.03 -9.96
CA ASP A 246 12.33 26.37 -8.82
C ASP A 246 11.88 24.89 -8.74
N GLU A 247 12.68 24.07 -8.10
CA GLU A 247 12.31 22.70 -7.78
C GLU A 247 11.14 22.68 -6.80
N GLY A 248 10.11 21.85 -7.07
CA GLY A 248 8.93 21.80 -6.21
C GLY A 248 7.76 21.04 -6.81
N ILE A 249 6.60 21.22 -6.21
CA ILE A 249 5.34 20.56 -6.60
C ILE A 249 4.49 21.53 -7.43
N TYR A 250 4.00 21.02 -8.56
CA TYR A 250 3.25 21.83 -9.52
C TYR A 250 2.05 21.09 -10.11
N ASP A 251 1.04 21.84 -10.51
CA ASP A 251 0.09 21.42 -11.53
C ASP A 251 0.59 21.86 -12.90
N VAL A 252 0.71 20.93 -13.82
CA VAL A 252 1.23 21.18 -15.16
C VAL A 252 0.16 20.90 -16.19
N LYS A 253 -0.33 21.95 -16.86
CA LYS A 253 -1.27 21.84 -17.96
C LYS A 253 -0.53 21.58 -19.27
N LEU A 254 -0.93 20.53 -19.96
CA LEU A 254 -0.36 20.17 -21.27
C LEU A 254 -1.33 20.55 -22.40
N GLU A 255 -0.79 21.12 -23.48
CA GLU A 255 -1.52 21.38 -24.72
C GLU A 255 -0.68 20.92 -25.91
N ASN A 256 -1.22 20.01 -26.73
CA ASN A 256 -0.50 19.44 -27.89
C ASN A 256 0.90 18.89 -27.52
N GLY A 257 1.00 18.19 -26.40
CA GLY A 257 2.27 17.63 -25.92
C GLY A 257 3.30 18.63 -25.39
N LYS A 258 2.88 19.89 -25.13
CA LYS A 258 3.75 20.95 -24.60
C LYS A 258 3.20 21.49 -23.28
N VAL A 259 4.08 22.00 -22.46
CA VAL A 259 3.70 22.71 -21.24
C VAL A 259 3.06 24.05 -21.60
N ALA A 260 1.77 24.20 -21.31
CA ALA A 260 1.00 25.42 -21.55
C ALA A 260 1.01 26.34 -20.31
N GLU A 261 0.78 25.76 -19.13
CA GLU A 261 0.67 26.47 -17.87
C GLU A 261 1.27 25.62 -16.73
N VAL A 262 1.83 26.30 -15.74
CA VAL A 262 2.38 25.68 -14.54
C VAL A 262 1.94 26.47 -13.32
N THR A 263 1.31 25.82 -12.35
CA THR A 263 0.84 26.41 -11.10
C THR A 263 1.52 25.75 -9.92
N ALA A 264 2.24 26.51 -9.08
CA ALA A 264 2.95 25.99 -7.92
C ALA A 264 1.99 25.64 -6.77
N ALA A 265 2.31 24.57 -6.02
CA ALA A 265 1.80 24.36 -4.69
C ALA A 265 2.58 25.22 -3.68
N GLU A 266 1.95 25.57 -2.57
CA GLU A 266 2.62 26.32 -1.50
C GLU A 266 3.41 25.35 -0.59
N SER A 267 4.71 25.57 -0.44
CA SER A 267 5.51 24.83 0.54
C SER A 267 5.19 25.32 1.95
N VAL A 268 4.82 24.41 2.83
CA VAL A 268 4.67 24.68 4.27
C VAL A 268 5.93 24.38 5.05
N GLY A 269 6.99 23.97 4.35
CA GLY A 269 8.31 23.68 4.91
C GLY A 269 8.44 22.29 5.51
N GLY A 270 9.54 22.07 6.20
CA GLY A 270 9.79 20.87 6.99
C GLY A 270 8.99 20.91 8.29
N CYS A 271 8.26 19.83 8.58
CA CYS A 271 7.46 19.68 9.78
C CYS A 271 7.64 18.28 10.36
N THR A 272 7.44 18.15 11.67
CA THR A 272 7.50 16.85 12.36
C THR A 272 6.19 16.09 12.16
N VAL A 273 6.27 14.92 11.57
CA VAL A 273 5.12 14.02 11.41
C VAL A 273 4.74 13.41 12.75
N LYS A 274 3.56 13.70 13.25
CA LYS A 274 3.04 13.09 14.49
C LYS A 274 2.18 11.87 14.22
N ARG A 275 1.36 11.92 13.17
CA ARG A 275 0.48 10.84 12.74
C ARG A 275 0.20 10.96 11.24
N VAL A 276 0.05 9.85 10.59
CA VAL A 276 -0.37 9.79 9.19
C VAL A 276 -1.27 8.59 8.95
N ASP A 277 -2.36 8.80 8.22
CA ASP A 277 -3.24 7.75 7.72
C ASP A 277 -3.70 8.10 6.28
N GLY A 278 -4.56 7.28 5.70
CA GLY A 278 -5.04 7.49 4.32
C GLY A 278 -5.95 8.71 4.14
N GLU A 279 -6.42 9.33 5.22
CA GLU A 279 -7.35 10.47 5.18
C GLU A 279 -6.69 11.76 5.64
N THR A 280 -5.82 11.69 6.66
CA THR A 280 -5.24 12.87 7.31
C THR A 280 -3.75 12.71 7.64
N LEU A 281 -3.08 13.86 7.74
CA LEU A 281 -1.73 14.01 8.22
C LEU A 281 -1.73 14.97 9.41
N TYR A 282 -1.13 14.58 10.54
CA TYR A 282 -0.92 15.46 11.68
C TYR A 282 0.54 15.90 11.74
N LEU A 283 0.76 17.19 11.55
CA LEU A 283 2.07 17.85 11.67
C LEU A 283 2.14 18.60 13.00
N ALA A 284 3.24 18.45 13.73
CA ALA A 284 3.40 19.08 15.05
C ALA A 284 3.21 20.60 14.99
N GLU A 285 3.67 21.24 13.93
CA GLU A 285 3.70 22.68 13.73
C GLU A 285 2.41 23.25 13.10
N ARG A 286 1.56 22.37 12.51
CA ARG A 286 0.38 22.80 11.72
C ARG A 286 -0.92 22.18 12.21
N GLY A 287 -0.86 21.10 13.01
CA GLY A 287 -2.02 20.33 13.40
C GLY A 287 -2.45 19.30 12.34
N GLU A 288 -3.70 18.91 12.38
CA GLU A 288 -4.28 17.93 11.46
C GLU A 288 -4.73 18.58 10.16
N LEU A 289 -4.30 18.02 9.04
CA LEU A 289 -4.61 18.46 7.68
C LEU A 289 -5.09 17.26 6.85
N PRO A 290 -6.13 17.39 6.03
CA PRO A 290 -6.56 16.33 5.12
C PRO A 290 -5.61 16.18 3.94
N TRP A 291 -5.56 14.97 3.37
CA TRP A 291 -4.93 14.75 2.08
C TRP A 291 -5.85 15.19 0.95
N ALA A 292 -5.29 15.86 -0.06
CA ALA A 292 -5.99 16.13 -1.30
C ALA A 292 -6.25 14.81 -2.08
N GLU A 293 -7.32 14.75 -2.88
CA GLU A 293 -7.71 13.57 -3.66
C GLU A 293 -6.57 12.98 -4.52
N ALA A 294 -5.72 13.84 -5.10
CA ALA A 294 -4.58 13.43 -5.93
C ALA A 294 -3.25 13.71 -5.22
N ALA A 295 -3.19 13.55 -3.90
CA ALA A 295 -1.97 13.76 -3.14
C ALA A 295 -0.89 12.74 -3.53
N ARG A 296 0.37 13.18 -3.47
CA ARG A 296 1.54 12.35 -3.83
C ARG A 296 2.60 12.41 -2.75
N VAL A 297 3.27 11.29 -2.56
CA VAL A 297 4.46 11.23 -1.70
C VAL A 297 5.66 10.83 -2.57
N TYR A 298 6.75 11.55 -2.41
CA TYR A 298 8.00 11.31 -3.13
C TYR A 298 9.14 11.08 -2.15
N ASP A 299 10.03 10.16 -2.49
CA ASP A 299 11.35 10.05 -1.85
C ASP A 299 12.40 10.72 -2.73
N ALA A 300 12.94 11.82 -2.26
CA ALA A 300 13.99 12.62 -2.86
C ALA A 300 15.25 12.65 -1.97
N ALA A 301 15.38 11.72 -1.02
CA ALA A 301 16.55 11.62 -0.17
C ALA A 301 17.79 11.08 -0.89
N GLY A 302 17.61 10.44 -2.07
CA GLY A 302 18.65 9.94 -2.94
C GLY A 302 18.93 10.85 -4.14
N GLU A 303 19.65 10.33 -5.13
CA GLU A 303 19.94 11.03 -6.39
C GLU A 303 18.73 11.03 -7.34
N GLU A 304 17.95 9.96 -7.31
CA GLU A 304 16.74 9.79 -8.11
C GLU A 304 15.50 10.08 -7.26
N ILE A 305 14.45 10.55 -7.89
CA ILE A 305 13.14 10.73 -7.25
C ILE A 305 12.39 9.41 -7.37
N ALA A 306 12.03 8.83 -6.24
CA ALA A 306 11.22 7.63 -6.18
C ALA A 306 9.79 7.94 -5.71
N LYS A 307 8.85 7.10 -6.12
CA LYS A 307 7.50 7.09 -5.54
C LYS A 307 7.57 6.55 -4.12
N ALA A 308 6.87 7.19 -3.21
CA ALA A 308 6.72 6.76 -1.84
C ALA A 308 5.24 6.75 -1.45
N ASP A 309 4.93 6.06 -0.36
CA ASP A 309 3.60 6.04 0.22
C ASP A 309 3.54 6.90 1.48
N PHE A 310 2.35 7.24 1.95
CA PHE A 310 2.19 7.99 3.19
C PHE A 310 2.77 7.24 4.41
N THR A 311 2.87 5.91 4.39
CA THR A 311 3.51 5.10 5.42
C THR A 311 5.02 5.28 5.51
N ASP A 312 5.66 5.81 4.45
CA ASP A 312 7.09 6.13 4.45
C ASP A 312 7.39 7.46 5.17
N LEU A 313 6.35 8.24 5.48
CA LEU A 313 6.42 9.42 6.35
C LEU A 313 6.47 8.97 7.82
N ILE A 314 7.66 8.69 8.31
CA ILE A 314 7.85 8.06 9.62
C ILE A 314 7.46 9.00 10.75
N CYS A 315 6.58 8.55 11.64
CA CYS A 315 6.12 9.31 12.78
C CYS A 315 7.27 9.70 13.73
N GLY A 316 7.24 10.92 14.23
CA GLY A 316 8.28 11.48 15.12
C GLY A 316 9.50 12.02 14.39
N THR A 317 9.50 12.09 13.04
CA THR A 317 10.61 12.63 12.24
C THR A 317 10.21 13.91 11.49
N ASP A 318 11.21 14.70 11.11
CA ASP A 318 11.10 15.94 10.34
C ASP A 318 11.79 15.82 8.96
N CYS A 319 11.89 14.60 8.44
CA CYS A 319 12.60 14.32 7.18
C CYS A 319 11.82 14.75 5.92
N GLY A 320 10.57 15.22 6.04
CA GLY A 320 9.70 15.59 4.93
C GLY A 320 9.49 17.09 4.78
N GLU A 321 9.32 17.53 3.52
CA GLU A 321 8.77 18.82 3.14
C GLU A 321 7.35 18.62 2.62
N PHE A 322 6.40 19.47 3.05
CA PHE A 322 5.00 19.32 2.74
C PHE A 322 4.50 20.49 1.88
N PHE A 323 3.54 20.17 1.01
CA PHE A 323 2.97 21.14 0.08
C PHE A 323 1.45 21.16 0.21
N GLU A 324 0.90 22.37 0.23
CA GLU A 324 -0.51 22.62 0.50
C GLU A 324 -1.18 23.33 -0.69
N LYS A 325 -2.44 23.00 -0.92
CA LYS A 325 -3.40 23.73 -1.78
C LYS A 325 -4.75 23.75 -1.10
N ASP A 326 -5.38 24.90 -1.02
CA ASP A 326 -6.75 25.07 -0.50
C ASP A 326 -6.99 24.46 0.89
N GLY A 327 -5.97 24.37 1.73
CA GLY A 327 -6.05 23.81 3.08
C GLY A 327 -5.87 22.29 3.16
N GLU A 328 -5.50 21.64 2.06
CA GLU A 328 -5.23 20.21 1.97
C GLU A 328 -3.76 19.94 1.59
N ILE A 329 -3.17 18.89 2.13
CA ILE A 329 -1.83 18.46 1.73
C ILE A 329 -1.91 17.78 0.36
N CYS A 330 -1.34 18.42 -0.64
CA CYS A 330 -1.33 17.91 -2.01
C CYS A 330 -0.07 17.09 -2.34
N ALA A 331 1.02 17.28 -1.60
CA ALA A 331 2.20 16.43 -1.73
C ALA A 331 3.06 16.47 -0.45
N ALA A 332 3.85 15.40 -0.27
CA ALA A 332 4.96 15.33 0.66
C ALA A 332 6.21 14.84 -0.07
N VAL A 333 7.37 15.41 0.29
CA VAL A 333 8.66 15.06 -0.31
C VAL A 333 9.63 14.71 0.80
N ILE A 334 10.04 13.46 0.90
CA ILE A 334 11.06 13.01 1.85
C ILE A 334 12.41 13.55 1.34
N ARG A 335 13.04 14.43 2.11
CA ARG A 335 14.29 15.12 1.73
C ARG A 335 15.53 14.47 2.32
N THR A 336 15.38 13.79 3.44
CA THR A 336 16.48 13.13 4.15
C THR A 336 16.01 11.77 4.67
N PRO A 337 16.91 10.77 4.74
CA PRO A 337 16.55 9.51 5.38
C PRO A 337 16.18 9.72 6.85
N ALA A 338 15.12 9.07 7.29
CA ALA A 338 14.74 9.08 8.70
C ALA A 338 15.80 8.35 9.55
N VAL A 339 16.06 8.88 10.74
CA VAL A 339 17.01 8.30 11.69
C VAL A 339 16.28 7.92 12.97
N LEU A 340 16.46 6.68 13.41
CA LEU A 340 15.88 6.21 14.66
C LEU A 340 16.64 6.77 15.88
N GLU A 341 16.14 7.84 16.43
CA GLU A 341 16.62 8.41 17.70
C GLU A 341 15.64 8.10 18.83
N ARG A 342 14.35 8.15 18.54
CA ARG A 342 13.26 8.00 19.51
C ARG A 342 12.26 6.96 19.05
N MET A 343 11.76 6.17 20.02
CA MET A 343 10.64 5.24 19.81
C MET A 343 9.35 5.90 20.26
N ARG A 344 8.28 5.60 19.56
CA ARG A 344 6.91 6.00 19.85
C ARG A 344 6.09 4.74 20.08
N VAL A 345 5.60 4.56 21.30
CA VAL A 345 4.96 3.32 21.77
C VAL A 345 3.49 3.61 22.05
N LEU A 346 2.57 2.93 21.35
CA LEU A 346 1.14 2.97 21.63
C LEU A 346 0.86 2.14 22.88
N LEU A 347 0.48 2.81 23.97
CA LEU A 347 0.22 2.15 25.25
C LEU A 347 -1.13 1.43 25.23
N LYS A 348 -1.17 0.24 25.84
CA LYS A 348 -2.31 -0.71 25.85
C LYS A 348 -2.66 -1.28 24.47
N GLY A 349 -1.88 -0.94 23.43
CA GLY A 349 -2.11 -1.37 22.05
C GLY A 349 -3.46 -0.94 21.45
N ALA A 350 -4.18 -0.05 22.12
CA ALA A 350 -5.52 0.39 21.76
C ALA A 350 -5.90 1.72 22.42
N GLU A 351 -6.99 2.31 21.94
CA GLU A 351 -7.55 3.54 22.50
C GLU A 351 -8.10 3.37 23.92
N GLN A 352 -8.02 4.43 24.72
CA GLN A 352 -8.39 4.47 26.13
C GLN A 352 -9.50 5.49 26.39
N LYS A 353 -10.51 5.14 27.22
CA LYS A 353 -11.58 6.08 27.58
C LYS A 353 -11.17 7.09 28.64
N THR A 354 -10.33 6.66 29.57
CA THR A 354 -9.87 7.50 30.68
C THR A 354 -8.44 7.15 31.02
N VAL A 355 -7.62 8.18 31.17
CA VAL A 355 -6.22 8.06 31.56
C VAL A 355 -5.95 9.00 32.72
N THR A 356 -5.26 8.51 33.75
CA THR A 356 -4.84 9.34 34.89
C THR A 356 -3.33 9.45 34.94
N LEU A 357 -2.83 10.68 34.90
CA LEU A 357 -1.40 10.98 34.97
C LEU A 357 -1.03 11.51 36.36
N SER A 358 0.15 11.13 36.85
CA SER A 358 0.80 11.69 38.03
C SER A 358 2.31 11.46 37.96
N ALA A 359 3.10 12.28 38.66
CA ALA A 359 4.54 12.09 38.78
C ALA A 359 5.00 12.50 40.20
N GLU A 360 6.08 11.87 40.66
CA GLU A 360 6.60 12.08 42.03
C GLU A 360 6.92 13.54 42.29
N ASN A 361 7.66 14.18 41.40
CA ASN A 361 8.05 15.59 41.54
C ASN A 361 7.12 16.55 40.78
N GLY A 362 5.91 16.07 40.40
CA GLY A 362 4.98 16.81 39.56
C GLY A 362 5.28 16.71 38.07
N PHE A 363 4.41 17.26 37.25
CA PHE A 363 4.51 17.21 35.78
C PHE A 363 3.83 18.41 35.15
N THR A 364 4.16 18.67 33.91
CA THR A 364 3.54 19.71 33.08
C THR A 364 2.67 19.06 32.01
N LEU A 365 1.44 19.54 31.89
CA LEU A 365 0.52 19.21 30.80
C LEU A 365 0.44 20.39 29.85
N SER A 366 0.62 20.16 28.55
CA SER A 366 0.56 21.19 27.51
C SER A 366 -0.25 20.71 26.30
N ASN A 367 -0.99 21.61 25.65
CA ASN A 367 -1.62 21.38 24.37
C ASN A 367 -1.09 22.34 23.28
N GLY A 368 0.12 22.85 23.48
CA GLY A 368 0.76 23.81 22.59
C GLY A 368 0.31 25.26 22.79
N THR A 369 -0.91 25.48 23.29
CA THR A 369 -1.46 26.83 23.56
C THR A 369 -1.52 27.13 25.06
N ASN A 370 -1.91 26.14 25.85
CA ASN A 370 -2.09 26.24 27.29
C ASN A 370 -1.18 25.24 28.01
N GLU A 371 -0.65 25.67 29.15
CA GLU A 371 0.16 24.82 30.04
C GLU A 371 -0.44 24.79 31.43
N LYS A 372 -0.32 23.64 32.10
CA LYS A 372 -0.68 23.46 33.49
C LYS A 372 0.35 22.61 34.21
N HIS A 373 0.92 23.20 35.28
CA HIS A 373 1.86 22.52 36.14
C HIS A 373 1.10 21.84 37.30
N PHE A 374 1.36 20.56 37.47
CA PHE A 374 0.87 19.75 38.57
C PHE A 374 1.99 19.59 39.59
N LEU A 375 1.70 19.91 40.85
CA LEU A 375 2.64 19.73 41.97
C LEU A 375 2.85 18.24 42.28
N PRO A 376 3.83 17.85 43.06
CA PRO A 376 3.98 16.49 43.57
C PRO A 376 2.65 15.95 44.12
N GLU A 377 2.38 14.65 43.84
CA GLU A 377 1.12 13.95 44.13
C GLU A 377 -0.14 14.47 43.39
N GLY A 378 -0.01 15.57 42.64
CA GLY A 378 -1.09 16.06 41.77
C GLY A 378 -1.44 15.05 40.68
N LYS A 379 -2.74 14.99 40.34
CA LYS A 379 -3.25 14.06 39.30
C LYS A 379 -4.04 14.80 38.24
N ALA A 380 -3.85 14.40 36.99
CA ALA A 380 -4.70 14.78 35.88
C ALA A 380 -5.52 13.56 35.43
N VAL A 381 -6.84 13.66 35.51
CA VAL A 381 -7.74 12.68 34.91
C VAL A 381 -8.16 13.21 33.55
N LEU A 382 -7.85 12.46 32.48
CA LEU A 382 -8.02 12.89 31.11
C LEU A 382 -9.04 11.99 30.40
N THR A 383 -10.02 12.63 29.78
CA THR A 383 -11.06 12.03 28.93
C THR A 383 -11.17 12.85 27.64
N ALA A 384 -11.65 12.24 26.57
CA ALA A 384 -11.67 12.86 25.24
C ALA A 384 -12.55 14.12 25.13
N ASP A 385 -13.53 14.29 26.03
CA ASP A 385 -14.44 15.44 26.08
C ASP A 385 -13.84 16.70 26.71
N LEU A 386 -12.65 16.60 27.30
CA LEU A 386 -12.00 17.74 27.93
C LEU A 386 -11.54 18.79 26.89
N PRO A 387 -11.67 20.11 27.23
CA PRO A 387 -11.23 21.19 26.35
C PRO A 387 -9.74 21.17 25.97
N TRP A 388 -8.92 20.42 26.70
CA TRP A 388 -7.50 20.22 26.39
C TRP A 388 -7.26 19.69 24.97
N PHE A 389 -8.18 18.85 24.44
CA PHE A 389 -8.09 18.21 23.14
C PHE A 389 -8.70 19.02 22.00
N SER A 390 -9.13 20.27 22.24
CA SER A 390 -9.65 21.16 21.20
C SER A 390 -8.62 21.66 20.22
N HIS A 391 -7.33 21.56 20.59
CA HIS A 391 -6.21 22.04 19.79
C HIS A 391 -5.24 20.94 19.36
N GLY A 392 -5.66 19.68 19.45
CA GLY A 392 -4.87 18.53 18.98
C GLY A 392 -4.24 17.70 20.10
N ILE A 393 -2.96 17.36 19.94
CA ILE A 393 -2.21 16.50 20.85
C ILE A 393 -1.93 17.23 22.16
N VAL A 394 -2.16 16.53 23.27
CA VAL A 394 -1.80 16.96 24.61
C VAL A 394 -0.55 16.21 25.05
N THR A 395 0.47 16.93 25.50
CA THR A 395 1.74 16.37 25.97
C THR A 395 1.86 16.48 27.47
N ALA A 396 2.40 15.45 28.12
CA ALA A 396 2.81 15.48 29.51
C ALA A 396 4.31 15.21 29.62
N THR A 397 5.01 16.10 30.34
CA THR A 397 6.46 16.02 30.58
C THR A 397 6.77 16.15 32.07
N ALA A 398 7.79 15.43 32.54
CA ALA A 398 8.25 15.49 33.94
C ALA A 398 9.75 15.17 34.03
N GLU A 399 10.38 15.55 35.14
CA GLU A 399 11.77 15.19 35.45
C GLU A 399 11.90 13.75 35.98
N THR A 400 10.83 13.22 36.58
CA THR A 400 10.70 11.83 37.06
C THR A 400 9.74 11.06 36.20
N PRO A 401 9.78 9.71 36.18
CA PRO A 401 8.84 8.93 35.40
C PRO A 401 7.37 9.29 35.66
N ILE A 402 6.58 9.44 34.60
CA ILE A 402 5.17 9.73 34.68
C ILE A 402 4.42 8.41 34.91
N ARG A 403 3.64 8.35 35.99
CA ARG A 403 2.73 7.24 36.23
C ARG A 403 1.46 7.43 35.40
N VAL A 404 1.22 6.50 34.50
CA VAL A 404 0.01 6.43 33.68
C VAL A 404 -0.87 5.31 34.21
N ALA A 405 -2.07 5.64 34.65
CA ALA A 405 -3.05 4.69 35.14
C ALA A 405 -4.26 4.63 34.19
N PHE A 406 -4.68 3.42 33.86
CA PHE A 406 -5.76 3.13 32.91
C PHE A 406 -7.05 2.72 33.63
N ALA A 407 -8.18 2.78 32.92
CA ALA A 407 -9.49 2.47 33.47
C ALA A 407 -9.66 1.02 33.96
N ASP A 408 -8.85 0.09 33.44
CA ASP A 408 -8.82 -1.33 33.88
C ASP A 408 -8.09 -1.55 35.22
N GLY A 409 -7.57 -0.48 35.82
CA GLY A 409 -6.84 -0.51 37.09
C GLY A 409 -5.35 -0.76 36.94
N THR A 410 -4.84 -1.04 35.74
CA THR A 410 -3.39 -1.14 35.50
C THR A 410 -2.74 0.23 35.54
N ALA A 411 -1.49 0.27 35.99
CA ALA A 411 -0.71 1.50 36.00
C ALA A 411 0.78 1.21 35.98
N TYR A 412 1.49 1.94 35.11
CA TYR A 412 2.94 1.82 34.94
C TYR A 412 3.59 3.20 34.99
N GLN A 413 4.90 3.24 35.18
CA GLN A 413 5.71 4.44 35.14
C GLN A 413 6.45 4.51 33.81
N TYR A 414 6.47 5.70 33.18
CA TYR A 414 7.08 5.89 31.88
C TYR A 414 8.05 7.08 31.92
N GLU A 415 9.23 6.89 31.39
CA GLU A 415 10.18 7.99 31.10
C GLU A 415 9.84 8.65 29.77
N GLY A 416 10.38 9.83 29.53
CA GLY A 416 10.15 10.58 28.29
C GLY A 416 8.85 11.36 28.30
N THR A 417 8.22 11.51 27.15
CA THR A 417 7.00 12.28 26.98
C THR A 417 5.80 11.34 26.82
N ILE A 418 4.69 11.68 27.46
CA ILE A 418 3.40 11.05 27.18
C ILE A 418 2.59 11.99 26.30
N GLU A 419 2.25 11.54 25.12
CA GLU A 419 1.32 12.22 24.21
C GLU A 419 -0.05 11.56 24.27
N LEU A 420 -1.09 12.39 24.29
CA LEU A 420 -2.48 11.93 24.25
C LEU A 420 -3.18 12.64 23.09
N GLU A 421 -3.81 11.86 22.23
CA GLU A 421 -4.60 12.37 21.12
C GLU A 421 -6.03 11.87 21.21
N ARG A 422 -6.99 12.76 21.00
CA ARG A 422 -8.41 12.39 20.91
C ARG A 422 -8.64 11.57 19.64
N ARG A 423 -9.30 10.42 19.83
CA ARG A 423 -9.72 9.53 18.74
C ARG A 423 -11.24 9.38 18.77
N GLY A 424 -11.89 9.87 17.73
CA GLY A 424 -13.35 9.86 17.72
C GLY A 424 -14.01 10.69 18.83
N ALA A 425 -15.13 10.23 19.37
CA ALA A 425 -15.94 10.99 20.31
C ALA A 425 -15.54 10.83 21.78
N ASP A 426 -15.04 9.64 22.18
CA ASP A 426 -14.94 9.25 23.59
C ASP A 426 -13.65 8.47 23.95
N SER A 427 -12.63 8.50 23.08
CA SER A 427 -11.40 7.76 23.31
C SER A 427 -10.13 8.58 23.03
N LEU A 428 -9.02 8.16 23.64
CA LEU A 428 -7.70 8.74 23.56
C LEU A 428 -6.69 7.67 23.12
N ALA A 429 -5.87 7.97 22.11
CA ALA A 429 -4.62 7.27 21.88
C ALA A 429 -3.58 7.82 22.88
N VAL A 430 -2.77 6.94 23.46
CA VAL A 430 -1.74 7.30 24.43
C VAL A 430 -0.41 6.80 23.93
N ILE A 431 0.49 7.71 23.62
CA ILE A 431 1.83 7.43 23.08
C ILE A 431 2.87 7.78 24.12
N ASN A 432 3.80 6.88 24.36
CA ASN A 432 5.03 7.18 25.08
C ASN A 432 6.17 7.39 24.08
N GLU A 433 6.75 8.56 24.07
CA GLU A 433 7.89 8.92 23.22
C GLU A 433 9.16 9.09 24.05
N LEU A 434 10.20 8.28 23.75
CA LEU A 434 11.46 8.28 24.47
C LEU A 434 12.61 7.81 23.56
N SER A 435 13.87 7.98 24.02
CA SER A 435 15.03 7.47 23.25
C SER A 435 15.00 5.94 23.16
N LEU A 436 15.57 5.40 22.07
CA LEU A 436 15.63 3.94 21.82
C LEU A 436 16.24 3.19 23.01
N GLU A 437 17.35 3.64 23.56
CA GLU A 437 18.01 2.95 24.67
C GLU A 437 17.16 2.95 25.95
N ARG A 438 16.40 4.03 26.22
CA ARG A 438 15.44 4.07 27.32
C ARG A 438 14.25 3.13 27.10
N TYR A 439 13.78 3.03 25.87
CA TYR A 439 12.75 2.04 25.50
C TYR A 439 13.21 0.61 25.81
N LEU A 440 14.46 0.27 25.48
CA LEU A 440 15.00 -1.06 25.75
C LEU A 440 15.10 -1.40 27.23
N LEU A 441 15.30 -0.41 28.11
CA LEU A 441 15.25 -0.63 29.56
C LEU A 441 13.86 -1.10 30.04
N GLY A 442 12.80 -0.72 29.32
CA GLY A 442 11.45 -1.17 29.59
C GLY A 442 11.04 -2.45 28.84
N VAL A 443 11.85 -2.93 27.88
CA VAL A 443 11.59 -4.14 27.11
C VAL A 443 12.39 -5.33 27.64
N VAL A 444 13.71 -5.19 27.76
CA VAL A 444 14.64 -6.30 28.06
C VAL A 444 14.26 -7.06 29.33
N PRO A 445 13.98 -6.41 30.48
CA PRO A 445 13.65 -7.15 31.71
C PRO A 445 12.24 -7.78 31.70
N HIS A 446 11.37 -7.38 30.77
CA HIS A 446 10.03 -7.92 30.64
C HIS A 446 9.94 -9.06 29.63
N GLU A 447 10.88 -9.10 28.68
CA GLU A 447 10.96 -10.17 27.68
C GLU A 447 11.87 -11.31 28.13
N MET A 448 12.88 -11.03 28.97
CA MET A 448 13.83 -12.05 29.44
C MET A 448 14.07 -11.96 30.94
N PRO A 449 13.90 -13.07 31.70
CA PRO A 449 14.24 -13.11 33.11
C PRO A 449 15.72 -12.76 33.35
N THR A 450 15.98 -11.84 34.26
CA THR A 450 17.36 -11.39 34.60
C THR A 450 18.22 -12.51 35.18
N SER A 451 17.60 -13.57 35.70
CA SER A 451 18.30 -14.79 36.18
C SER A 451 19.01 -15.55 35.07
N PHE A 452 18.76 -15.27 33.79
CA PHE A 452 19.44 -15.91 32.65
C PHE A 452 20.89 -15.43 32.48
N GLY A 453 21.24 -14.34 33.18
CA GLY A 453 22.58 -13.81 33.24
C GLY A 453 22.88 -12.72 32.18
N GLN A 454 24.01 -12.05 32.40
CA GLN A 454 24.40 -10.85 31.64
C GLN A 454 24.43 -11.07 30.11
N THR A 455 25.11 -12.16 29.66
CA THR A 455 25.26 -12.46 28.23
C THR A 455 23.92 -12.70 27.54
N ALA A 456 22.95 -13.34 28.21
CA ALA A 456 21.62 -13.57 27.67
C ALA A 456 20.86 -12.25 27.52
N LEU A 457 20.96 -11.37 28.52
CA LEU A 457 20.34 -10.03 28.46
C LEU A 457 20.99 -9.13 27.41
N GLU A 458 22.30 -9.24 27.19
CA GLU A 458 23.00 -8.54 26.11
C GLU A 458 22.51 -9.01 24.73
N ALA A 459 22.37 -10.32 24.53
CA ALA A 459 21.79 -10.88 23.31
C ALA A 459 20.33 -10.42 23.10
N GLN A 460 19.53 -10.39 24.18
CA GLN A 460 18.16 -9.88 24.12
C GLN A 460 18.13 -8.37 23.76
N ALA A 461 19.03 -7.57 24.32
CA ALA A 461 19.10 -6.14 24.01
C ALA A 461 19.43 -5.87 22.54
N ILE A 462 20.40 -6.61 21.96
CA ILE A 462 20.75 -6.54 20.53
C ILE A 462 19.55 -6.95 19.67
N THR A 463 18.88 -8.05 20.03
CA THR A 463 17.72 -8.58 19.32
C THR A 463 16.54 -7.60 19.38
N ALA A 464 16.22 -7.07 20.57
CA ALA A 464 15.13 -6.11 20.76
C ALA A 464 15.39 -4.78 20.02
N ARG A 465 16.65 -4.32 20.02
CA ARG A 465 17.05 -3.11 19.28
C ARG A 465 16.91 -3.31 17.77
N SER A 466 17.31 -4.46 17.24
CA SER A 466 17.17 -4.79 15.82
C SER A 466 15.70 -4.89 15.41
N TYR A 467 14.86 -5.45 16.26
CA TYR A 467 13.41 -5.48 16.06
C TYR A 467 12.83 -4.04 16.04
N ALA A 468 13.15 -3.24 17.05
CA ALA A 468 12.67 -1.85 17.15
C ALA A 468 13.10 -1.02 15.93
N TYR A 469 14.32 -1.21 15.44
CA TYR A 469 14.82 -0.58 14.22
C TYR A 469 13.96 -0.92 13.00
N ASN A 470 13.66 -2.21 12.79
CA ASN A 470 12.81 -2.62 11.68
C ASN A 470 11.37 -2.10 11.83
N GLN A 471 10.81 -2.05 13.05
CA GLN A 471 9.46 -1.53 13.29
C GLN A 471 9.37 -0.01 13.08
N PHE A 472 10.42 0.73 13.38
CA PHE A 472 10.50 2.16 13.08
C PHE A 472 10.30 2.43 11.59
N TYR A 473 11.05 1.73 10.72
CA TYR A 473 10.91 1.90 9.27
C TYR A 473 9.65 1.26 8.69
N ALA A 474 9.11 0.21 9.33
CA ALA A 474 7.83 -0.36 8.92
C ALA A 474 6.64 0.57 9.20
N ASN A 475 6.75 1.46 10.19
CA ASN A 475 5.78 2.48 10.56
C ASN A 475 4.32 1.95 10.64
N THR A 476 4.16 0.69 11.04
CA THR A 476 2.89 -0.06 10.97
C THR A 476 1.76 0.61 11.75
N TYR A 477 2.09 1.33 12.82
CA TYR A 477 1.10 2.01 13.66
C TYR A 477 1.04 3.52 13.39
N CYS A 478 1.43 3.96 12.20
CA CYS A 478 1.44 5.38 11.82
C CYS A 478 0.08 6.07 11.97
N ALA A 479 -1.03 5.33 11.77
CA ALA A 479 -2.38 5.83 12.00
C ALA A 479 -2.68 6.19 13.47
N TYR A 480 -1.87 5.71 14.41
CA TYR A 480 -1.87 6.14 15.82
C TYR A 480 -0.70 7.07 16.17
N GLY A 481 0.19 7.34 15.22
CA GLY A 481 1.41 8.09 15.48
C GLY A 481 2.47 7.30 16.26
N ALA A 482 2.51 5.97 16.12
CA ALA A 482 3.39 5.09 16.85
C ALA A 482 4.16 4.14 15.92
N HIS A 483 5.30 3.62 16.42
CA HIS A 483 6.09 2.61 15.72
C HIS A 483 5.75 1.19 16.17
N VAL A 484 5.43 1.03 17.46
CA VAL A 484 5.16 -0.25 18.13
C VAL A 484 4.01 -0.10 19.12
N THR A 485 3.45 -1.24 19.56
CA THR A 485 2.59 -1.31 20.75
C THR A 485 3.40 -1.84 21.95
N ASP A 486 2.85 -1.67 23.16
CA ASP A 486 3.42 -2.19 24.41
C ASP A 486 3.06 -3.66 24.70
N THR A 487 2.47 -4.35 23.71
CA THR A 487 1.93 -5.71 23.84
C THR A 487 2.75 -6.73 23.08
N THR A 488 2.39 -8.02 23.22
CA THR A 488 2.98 -9.13 22.44
C THR A 488 2.77 -9.04 20.92
N ALA A 489 1.94 -8.10 20.45
CA ALA A 489 1.83 -7.80 19.02
C ALA A 489 3.10 -7.13 18.47
N SER A 490 3.88 -6.49 19.34
CA SER A 490 5.21 -5.94 19.05
C SER A 490 6.23 -6.49 20.04
N GLN A 491 6.52 -5.76 21.12
CA GLN A 491 7.39 -6.17 22.23
C GLN A 491 6.72 -5.78 23.54
N VAL A 492 6.77 -6.65 24.55
CA VAL A 492 6.22 -6.32 25.87
C VAL A 492 7.02 -5.17 26.48
N TYR A 493 6.37 -4.03 26.62
CA TYR A 493 6.93 -2.81 27.17
C TYR A 493 6.03 -2.32 28.33
N LEU A 494 6.53 -2.46 29.57
CA LEU A 494 5.78 -2.05 30.75
C LEU A 494 6.32 -0.76 31.39
N GLY A 495 6.97 0.08 30.56
CA GLY A 495 7.52 1.35 31.00
C GLY A 495 8.86 1.22 31.74
N TYR A 496 9.12 2.18 32.62
CA TYR A 496 10.34 2.23 33.41
C TYR A 496 10.41 1.07 34.41
N ALA A 497 11.52 0.33 34.35
CA ALA A 497 11.86 -0.71 35.28
C ALA A 497 13.23 -0.43 35.89
N GLU A 498 13.29 -0.30 37.23
CA GLU A 498 14.55 -0.19 37.93
C GLU A 498 15.22 -1.59 38.02
N ASN A 499 16.04 -1.91 37.00
CA ASN A 499 16.72 -3.18 36.89
C ASN A 499 18.18 -2.98 36.45
N GLU A 500 19.10 -3.02 37.44
CA GLU A 500 20.51 -2.73 37.22
C GLU A 500 21.16 -3.72 36.24
N THR A 501 20.81 -5.02 36.28
CA THR A 501 21.39 -6.03 35.39
C THR A 501 20.96 -5.82 33.94
N ALA A 502 19.68 -5.51 33.71
CA ALA A 502 19.19 -5.18 32.37
C ALA A 502 19.80 -3.85 31.86
N ALA A 503 19.93 -2.84 32.74
CA ALA A 503 20.56 -1.58 32.39
C ALA A 503 22.03 -1.73 31.97
N GLN A 504 22.78 -2.59 32.66
CA GLN A 504 24.16 -2.93 32.30
C GLN A 504 24.23 -3.63 30.94
N ALA A 505 23.30 -4.54 30.62
CA ALA A 505 23.26 -5.26 29.35
C ALA A 505 22.92 -4.31 28.17
N VAL A 506 21.91 -3.46 28.33
CA VAL A 506 21.55 -2.45 27.33
C VAL A 506 22.71 -1.50 27.06
N LYS A 507 23.37 -1.01 28.13
CA LYS A 507 24.53 -0.11 28.02
C LYS A 507 25.74 -0.78 27.38
N ALA A 508 26.03 -2.04 27.73
CA ALA A 508 27.15 -2.80 27.16
C ALA A 508 27.01 -3.06 25.66
N THR A 509 25.77 -3.04 25.16
CA THR A 509 25.43 -3.29 23.75
C THR A 509 24.86 -2.06 23.05
N GLU A 510 25.07 -0.85 23.62
CA GLU A 510 24.52 0.39 23.07
C GLU A 510 24.87 0.55 21.58
N GLY A 511 23.87 0.85 20.74
CA GLY A 511 24.02 1.00 19.31
C GLY A 511 24.26 -0.29 18.52
N MET A 512 24.36 -1.45 19.17
CA MET A 512 24.59 -2.73 18.46
C MET A 512 23.28 -3.32 17.95
N CYS A 513 23.25 -3.63 16.64
CA CYS A 513 22.18 -4.38 15.97
C CYS A 513 22.72 -5.65 15.31
N ALA A 514 21.87 -6.66 15.18
CA ALA A 514 22.13 -7.80 14.32
C ALA A 514 22.01 -7.36 12.85
N VAL A 515 22.99 -7.70 12.02
CA VAL A 515 22.99 -7.34 10.61
C VAL A 515 23.10 -8.57 9.71
N THR A 516 22.51 -8.47 8.53
CA THR A 516 22.61 -9.47 7.47
C THR A 516 23.99 -9.42 6.81
N LYS A 517 24.29 -10.38 5.94
CA LYS A 517 25.53 -10.38 5.13
C LYS A 517 25.66 -9.14 4.22
N THR A 518 24.55 -8.49 3.89
CA THR A 518 24.53 -7.26 3.08
C THR A 518 24.68 -5.99 3.91
N GLY A 519 24.76 -6.08 5.24
CA GLY A 519 24.88 -4.94 6.15
C GLY A 519 23.54 -4.35 6.60
N ALA A 520 22.42 -4.81 6.07
CA ALA A 520 21.09 -4.38 6.52
C ALA A 520 20.78 -4.92 7.92
N VAL A 521 20.07 -4.17 8.76
CA VAL A 521 19.62 -4.65 10.07
C VAL A 521 18.67 -5.84 9.86
N ALA A 522 18.99 -6.94 10.53
CA ALA A 522 18.24 -8.17 10.41
C ALA A 522 16.88 -8.06 11.10
N GLN A 523 15.85 -8.61 10.52
CA GLN A 523 14.61 -8.89 11.25
C GLN A 523 14.88 -9.96 12.28
N THR A 524 14.59 -9.66 13.53
CA THR A 524 14.85 -10.54 14.66
C THR A 524 13.54 -10.88 15.35
N TYR A 525 13.43 -12.12 15.79
CA TYR A 525 12.29 -12.62 16.55
C TYR A 525 12.80 -13.41 17.74
N PHE A 526 12.03 -13.45 18.81
CA PHE A 526 12.35 -14.22 20.01
C PHE A 526 11.10 -14.82 20.61
N TYR A 527 11.26 -15.87 21.38
CA TYR A 527 10.19 -16.59 22.07
C TYR A 527 10.72 -17.15 23.39
N SER A 528 9.82 -17.34 24.34
CA SER A 528 10.21 -17.69 25.73
C SER A 528 10.77 -19.09 25.88
N THR A 529 10.37 -20.06 25.06
CA THR A 529 10.66 -21.48 25.27
C THR A 529 10.78 -22.23 23.96
N SER A 530 11.83 -23.02 23.80
CA SER A 530 11.95 -24.00 22.74
C SER A 530 12.01 -25.41 23.34
N CYS A 531 11.52 -26.41 22.61
CA CYS A 531 11.65 -27.81 22.98
C CYS A 531 12.91 -28.46 22.39
N GLY A 532 13.98 -27.69 22.21
CA GLY A 532 15.26 -28.14 21.67
C GLY A 532 15.44 -27.91 20.17
N PHE A 533 14.45 -27.35 19.49
CA PHE A 533 14.56 -26.89 18.10
C PHE A 533 13.67 -25.65 17.83
N GLY A 534 14.06 -24.83 16.88
CA GLY A 534 13.33 -23.68 16.40
C GLY A 534 12.83 -23.90 14.98
N ALA A 535 11.68 -23.33 14.65
CA ALA A 535 11.11 -23.31 13.30
C ALA A 535 11.78 -22.24 12.42
N GLY A 536 11.80 -22.44 11.12
CA GLY A 536 12.15 -21.41 10.15
C GLY A 536 11.05 -20.37 10.03
N SER A 537 11.40 -19.14 9.63
CA SER A 537 10.43 -18.04 9.51
C SER A 537 9.26 -18.39 8.59
N GLN A 538 9.51 -19.12 7.52
CA GLN A 538 8.49 -19.58 6.56
C GLN A 538 7.51 -20.62 7.15
N GLU A 539 7.85 -21.23 8.30
CA GLU A 539 7.05 -22.26 8.95
C GLU A 539 6.21 -21.72 10.12
N VAL A 540 6.40 -20.45 10.50
CA VAL A 540 5.75 -19.85 11.67
C VAL A 540 4.53 -19.05 11.28
N TRP A 541 4.63 -18.24 10.22
CA TRP A 541 3.55 -17.37 9.81
C TRP A 541 2.80 -17.93 8.61
N SER A 542 1.49 -18.07 8.75
CA SER A 542 0.59 -18.47 7.65
C SER A 542 -0.44 -17.37 7.39
N LYS A 543 -0.82 -17.22 6.12
CA LYS A 543 -1.96 -16.43 5.70
C LYS A 543 -2.96 -17.39 5.06
N ASP A 544 -4.21 -17.37 5.51
CA ASP A 544 -5.30 -18.23 5.02
C ASP A 544 -4.98 -19.74 5.03
N GLY A 545 -4.20 -20.17 6.05
CA GLY A 545 -3.82 -21.58 6.22
C GLY A 545 -2.66 -22.04 5.33
N SER A 546 -2.09 -21.16 4.51
CA SER A 546 -0.87 -21.43 3.74
C SER A 546 0.33 -20.72 4.35
N PHE A 547 1.45 -21.45 4.47
CA PHE A 547 2.73 -20.91 4.91
C PHE A 547 3.44 -20.30 3.71
N SER A 548 3.16 -19.00 3.43
CA SER A 548 3.70 -18.28 2.28
C SER A 548 4.87 -17.35 2.62
N GLY A 549 5.43 -17.45 3.84
CA GLY A 549 6.57 -16.64 4.25
C GLY A 549 7.80 -16.90 3.39
N ARG A 550 8.44 -15.83 2.87
CA ARG A 550 9.72 -15.96 2.18
C ARG A 550 10.77 -16.48 3.15
N GLU A 551 11.45 -17.55 2.75
CA GLU A 551 12.58 -18.10 3.47
C GLU A 551 13.67 -17.04 3.67
N LYS A 552 14.08 -16.82 4.93
CA LYS A 552 15.21 -15.94 5.26
C LYS A 552 16.40 -16.80 5.64
N SER A 553 17.51 -16.64 4.95
CA SER A 553 18.72 -17.45 5.13
C SER A 553 19.30 -17.44 6.55
N TYR A 554 18.91 -16.47 7.38
CA TYR A 554 19.34 -16.33 8.78
C TYR A 554 18.25 -16.68 9.81
N LEU A 555 17.05 -17.05 9.38
CA LEU A 555 15.92 -17.49 10.22
C LEU A 555 15.48 -18.91 9.84
N GLN A 556 16.45 -19.81 9.79
CA GLN A 556 16.25 -21.20 9.44
C GLN A 556 15.87 -22.03 10.68
N ALA A 557 15.15 -23.13 10.45
CA ALA A 557 14.95 -24.15 11.48
C ALA A 557 16.27 -24.67 11.99
N GLN A 558 16.46 -24.74 13.32
CA GLN A 558 17.70 -25.19 13.97
C GLN A 558 17.40 -26.08 15.16
N THR A 559 18.25 -27.08 15.35
CA THR A 559 18.25 -27.89 16.57
C THR A 559 19.23 -27.30 17.58
N TYR A 560 18.80 -27.14 18.81
CA TYR A 560 19.60 -26.62 19.93
C TYR A 560 19.98 -27.77 20.89
N GLY A 561 21.29 -27.99 21.04
CA GLY A 561 21.81 -29.05 21.88
C GLY A 561 21.74 -30.44 21.24
N ASP A 562 21.90 -31.48 22.05
CA ASP A 562 21.90 -32.90 21.62
C ASP A 562 20.49 -33.49 21.48
N PHE A 563 19.47 -32.63 21.38
CA PHE A 563 18.07 -33.05 21.29
C PHE A 563 17.73 -33.50 19.87
N ALA A 564 17.34 -34.77 19.73
CA ALA A 564 16.75 -35.27 18.49
C ALA A 564 15.22 -35.05 18.53
N PRO A 565 14.62 -34.29 17.56
CA PRO A 565 13.18 -34.08 17.56
C PRO A 565 12.45 -35.43 17.39
N PRO A 566 11.32 -35.65 18.08
CA PRO A 566 10.47 -36.80 17.83
C PRO A 566 10.12 -36.93 16.35
N GLN A 567 10.17 -38.14 15.81
CA GLN A 567 9.93 -38.41 14.40
C GLN A 567 8.55 -39.02 14.12
N THR A 568 7.87 -39.52 15.17
CA THR A 568 6.59 -40.20 15.08
C THR A 568 5.56 -39.52 16.00
N GLU A 569 4.29 -39.74 15.73
CA GLU A 569 3.19 -39.23 16.58
C GLU A 569 3.27 -39.81 18.00
N GLU A 570 3.66 -41.07 18.16
CA GLU A 570 3.84 -41.70 19.46
C GLU A 570 4.98 -41.06 20.27
N GLU A 571 6.10 -40.75 19.62
CA GLU A 571 7.24 -40.06 20.24
C GLU A 571 6.86 -38.64 20.64
N TRP A 572 6.06 -37.93 19.83
CA TRP A 572 5.53 -36.61 20.16
C TRP A 572 4.57 -36.65 21.37
N LEU A 573 3.68 -37.65 21.42
CA LEU A 573 2.78 -37.83 22.56
C LEU A 573 3.54 -38.17 23.84
N ALA A 574 4.56 -39.01 23.79
CA ALA A 574 5.42 -39.32 24.90
C ALA A 574 6.20 -38.10 25.39
N PHE A 575 6.78 -37.33 24.46
CA PHE A 575 7.49 -36.07 24.74
C PHE A 575 6.61 -35.07 25.51
N TRP A 576 5.38 -34.86 25.07
CA TRP A 576 4.47 -33.93 25.74
C TRP A 576 3.92 -34.47 27.08
N GLN A 577 3.92 -35.78 27.30
CA GLN A 577 3.52 -36.37 28.58
C GLN A 577 4.62 -36.22 29.65
N ASP A 578 5.86 -36.24 29.26
CA ASP A 578 7.02 -36.06 30.20
C ASP A 578 7.21 -34.58 30.60
N TRP A 579 6.57 -33.62 29.89
CA TRP A 579 6.62 -32.18 30.17
C TRP A 579 5.51 -31.68 31.11
N LYS A 580 4.62 -32.56 31.58
CA LYS A 580 3.63 -32.26 32.61
C LYS A 580 4.17 -32.55 34.02
#